data_6c5805e1ccc62245f743b188533a1888
#
_entry.id   6c5805e1ccc62245f743b188533a1888
#
_cell.length_a   1.000
_cell.length_b   1.000
_cell.length_c   1.000
_cell.angle_alpha   90.00
_cell.angle_beta   90.00
_cell.angle_gamma   90.00
#
_symmetry.space_group_name_H-M   'P 1'
#
loop_
_entity.id
_entity.type
_entity.pdbx_description
1 polymer ?
#
loop_
_entity_poly.entity_id
_entity_poly.type
_entity_poly.pdbx_seq_one_letter_code
_entity_poly.pdbx_strand_id
1 'polypeptide(L)'
;LLGTSASYDTGTAQPTEGFDASHIAVRDIRIALDSLLYKGRDMNAVIREFTMNERSGLSVTALTGRAYSNDSVICVPSLKLNTPHSEIDLSAHTYWELVNIPTTGRLSARLNAYIGKEDVMLFAGGLPESFKEAYPFRPLVIRAGTDGNLKEMQISRFTVDLPGAFALEGGGLLENLTDSLTRTGTIGLKMTTQNLNFLTALSGEAPNGTLVIPDSMNLVAKVDIKGPEYKANLRLKEGQGAMDVNAALNTATEVYKADLKIDNLQLHSFLPKDSI
;
A
#
# COMPACT_ATOMS: atom_id res chain seq x y z
N LEU A 1 9.75 -29.99 -5.64
CA LEU A 1 9.99 -30.04 -4.20
C LEU A 1 8.67 -30.23 -3.51
N LEU A 2 8.57 -31.13 -2.54
CA LEU A 2 7.33 -31.47 -1.86
C LEU A 2 7.56 -31.58 -0.35
N GLY A 3 6.69 -30.90 0.45
CA GLY A 3 6.63 -31.07 1.91
C GLY A 3 7.86 -30.58 2.68
N THR A 4 8.52 -29.55 2.20
CA THR A 4 9.71 -28.95 2.83
C THR A 4 9.30 -27.83 3.78
N SER A 5 10.13 -27.60 4.81
CA SER A 5 10.00 -26.45 5.72
C SER A 5 11.30 -25.62 5.71
N ALA A 6 11.16 -24.34 6.01
CA ALA A 6 12.27 -23.42 6.19
C ALA A 6 11.94 -22.41 7.27
N SER A 7 12.96 -21.93 8.00
CA SER A 7 12.82 -20.86 8.98
C SER A 7 13.91 -19.81 8.78
N TYR A 8 13.56 -18.58 9.10
CA TYR A 8 14.46 -17.44 9.09
C TYR A 8 14.18 -16.60 10.33
N ASP A 9 15.18 -16.48 11.19
CA ASP A 9 15.09 -15.72 12.42
C ASP A 9 16.21 -14.69 12.48
N THR A 10 15.87 -13.43 12.79
CA THR A 10 16.83 -12.34 12.99
C THR A 10 16.63 -11.71 14.34
N GLY A 11 17.75 -11.48 15.03
CA GLY A 11 17.76 -10.85 16.36
C GLY A 11 17.39 -11.80 17.51
N THR A 12 17.24 -11.23 18.70
CA THR A 12 16.93 -11.93 19.95
C THR A 12 15.54 -11.60 20.50
N ALA A 13 14.76 -10.81 19.77
CA ALA A 13 13.41 -10.44 20.16
C ALA A 13 12.48 -11.66 20.10
N GLN A 14 11.44 -11.66 20.93
CA GLN A 14 10.38 -12.66 20.80
C GLN A 14 9.52 -12.37 19.57
N PRO A 15 9.02 -13.41 18.86
CA PRO A 15 8.11 -13.23 17.77
C PRO A 15 6.86 -12.46 18.17
N THR A 16 6.42 -11.54 17.31
CA THR A 16 5.18 -10.77 17.49
C THR A 16 3.95 -11.55 17.02
N GLU A 17 2.77 -11.09 17.43
CA GLU A 17 1.50 -11.59 16.92
C GLU A 17 1.34 -11.19 15.43
N GLY A 18 0.75 -12.09 14.62
CA GLY A 18 0.59 -11.90 13.18
C GLY A 18 1.86 -12.18 12.40
N PHE A 19 1.98 -11.58 11.22
CA PHE A 19 3.14 -11.76 10.35
C PHE A 19 4.34 -10.96 10.87
N ASP A 20 5.41 -11.67 11.16
CA ASP A 20 6.67 -11.11 11.65
C ASP A 20 7.81 -11.39 10.66
N ALA A 21 8.23 -10.37 9.94
CA ALA A 21 9.29 -10.49 8.94
C ALA A 21 10.67 -10.85 9.53
N SER A 22 10.87 -10.68 10.84
CA SER A 22 12.10 -11.05 11.54
C SER A 22 12.11 -12.52 11.99
N HIS A 23 10.93 -13.15 12.02
CA HIS A 23 10.73 -14.52 12.52
C HIS A 23 9.80 -15.30 11.58
N ILE A 24 10.27 -15.62 10.37
CA ILE A 24 9.51 -16.34 9.36
C ILE A 24 9.69 -17.84 9.53
N ALA A 25 8.61 -18.60 9.61
CA ALA A 25 8.65 -20.05 9.61
C ALA A 25 7.61 -20.61 8.66
N VAL A 26 8.06 -21.17 7.55
CA VAL A 26 7.23 -21.75 6.48
C VAL A 26 7.30 -23.27 6.49
N ARG A 27 6.16 -23.90 6.20
CA ARG A 27 6.00 -25.34 6.12
C ARG A 27 5.16 -25.72 4.91
N ASP A 28 5.16 -27.02 4.58
CA ASP A 28 4.38 -27.58 3.50
C ASP A 28 4.69 -26.94 2.14
N ILE A 29 5.94 -26.51 1.96
CA ILE A 29 6.37 -25.88 0.71
C ILE A 29 6.28 -26.90 -0.41
N ARG A 30 5.53 -26.56 -1.46
CA ARG A 30 5.48 -27.30 -2.72
C ARG A 30 5.85 -26.36 -3.86
N ILE A 31 6.71 -26.83 -4.75
CA ILE A 31 7.15 -26.05 -5.92
C ILE A 31 7.12 -26.97 -7.13
N ALA A 32 6.39 -26.57 -8.16
CA ALA A 32 6.43 -27.17 -9.48
C ALA A 32 6.78 -26.09 -10.52
N LEU A 33 7.85 -26.32 -11.25
CA LEU A 33 8.32 -25.46 -12.34
C LEU A 33 8.17 -26.21 -13.65
N ASP A 34 7.60 -25.57 -14.68
CA ASP A 34 7.56 -26.15 -16.04
C ASP A 34 8.89 -25.89 -16.77
N SER A 35 9.55 -24.78 -16.47
CA SER A 35 10.90 -24.53 -16.94
C SER A 35 11.69 -23.70 -15.94
N LEU A 36 12.98 -23.98 -15.88
CA LEU A 36 13.95 -23.18 -15.18
C LEU A 36 15.23 -23.14 -16.02
N LEU A 37 15.55 -21.99 -16.56
CA LEU A 37 16.82 -21.71 -17.23
C LEU A 37 17.54 -20.61 -16.45
N TYR A 38 18.80 -20.79 -16.18
CA TYR A 38 19.67 -19.77 -15.60
C TYR A 38 21.04 -19.82 -16.26
N LYS A 39 21.36 -18.80 -17.05
CA LYS A 39 22.66 -18.65 -17.70
C LYS A 39 23.03 -17.17 -17.76
N GLY A 40 23.71 -16.68 -16.72
CA GLY A 40 24.03 -15.27 -16.58
C GLY A 40 22.77 -14.39 -16.55
N ARG A 41 22.59 -13.52 -17.55
CA ARG A 41 21.39 -12.70 -17.68
C ARG A 41 20.23 -13.40 -18.38
N ASP A 42 20.50 -14.50 -19.06
CA ASP A 42 19.46 -15.33 -19.65
C ASP A 42 18.81 -16.17 -18.57
N MET A 43 17.63 -15.75 -18.13
CA MET A 43 16.81 -16.45 -17.16
C MET A 43 15.42 -16.67 -17.72
N ASN A 44 14.85 -17.82 -17.45
CA ASN A 44 13.43 -18.09 -17.69
C ASN A 44 12.95 -19.04 -16.61
N ALA A 45 11.91 -18.63 -15.90
CA ALA A 45 11.24 -19.45 -14.88
C ALA A 45 9.74 -19.42 -15.15
N VAL A 46 9.12 -20.58 -15.26
CA VAL A 46 7.68 -20.73 -15.32
C VAL A 46 7.24 -21.51 -14.09
N ILE A 47 6.59 -20.80 -13.17
CA ILE A 47 6.05 -21.33 -11.93
C ILE A 47 4.65 -21.85 -12.25
N ARG A 48 4.49 -23.18 -12.24
CA ARG A 48 3.19 -23.81 -12.40
C ARG A 48 2.43 -23.88 -11.09
N GLU A 49 3.15 -24.07 -9.99
CA GLU A 49 2.58 -24.15 -8.66
C GLU A 49 3.65 -23.80 -7.63
N PHE A 50 3.28 -22.93 -6.71
CA PHE A 50 3.98 -22.75 -5.45
C PHE A 50 2.94 -22.59 -4.35
N THR A 51 3.07 -23.39 -3.29
CA THR A 51 2.23 -23.32 -2.09
C THR A 51 3.08 -23.33 -0.85
N MET A 52 2.63 -22.68 0.22
CA MET A 52 3.26 -22.72 1.53
C MET A 52 2.28 -22.30 2.64
N ASN A 53 2.58 -22.70 3.86
CA ASN A 53 1.93 -22.19 5.07
C ASN A 53 2.98 -21.51 5.95
N GLU A 54 2.73 -20.27 6.37
CA GLU A 54 3.57 -19.54 7.30
C GLU A 54 2.98 -19.59 8.71
N ARG A 55 3.83 -19.51 9.73
CA ARG A 55 3.46 -19.65 11.15
C ARG A 55 2.36 -18.68 11.61
N SER A 56 2.33 -17.47 11.11
CA SER A 56 1.30 -16.45 11.45
C SER A 56 -0.11 -16.83 10.99
N GLY A 57 -0.24 -17.84 10.13
CA GLY A 57 -1.49 -18.22 9.46
C GLY A 57 -1.55 -17.80 8.00
N LEU A 58 -0.56 -17.04 7.49
CA LEU A 58 -0.48 -16.74 6.07
C LEU A 58 -0.30 -18.04 5.28
N SER A 59 -1.22 -18.30 4.38
CA SER A 59 -1.21 -19.48 3.52
C SER A 59 -1.22 -19.05 2.06
N VAL A 60 -0.19 -19.40 1.31
CA VAL A 60 -0.18 -19.26 -0.14
C VAL A 60 -0.77 -20.53 -0.74
N THR A 61 -1.97 -20.44 -1.28
CA THR A 61 -2.68 -21.56 -1.91
C THR A 61 -2.25 -21.79 -3.35
N ALA A 62 -1.83 -20.73 -4.02
CA ALA A 62 -1.22 -20.79 -5.34
C ALA A 62 -0.36 -19.57 -5.61
N LEU A 63 0.84 -19.75 -6.10
CA LEU A 63 1.61 -18.76 -6.82
C LEU A 63 1.95 -19.34 -8.18
N THR A 64 1.52 -18.64 -9.22
CA THR A 64 1.74 -19.04 -10.62
C THR A 64 2.25 -17.87 -11.43
N GLY A 65 3.02 -18.13 -12.47
CA GLY A 65 3.47 -17.05 -13.34
C GLY A 65 4.74 -17.37 -14.08
N ARG A 66 5.21 -16.33 -14.77
CA ARG A 66 6.43 -16.40 -15.56
C ARG A 66 7.31 -15.19 -15.26
N ALA A 67 8.59 -15.44 -15.11
CA ALA A 67 9.63 -14.42 -15.10
C ALA A 67 10.70 -14.81 -16.13
N TYR A 68 11.17 -13.85 -16.92
CA TYR A 68 12.28 -14.06 -17.83
C TYR A 68 13.14 -12.81 -17.92
N SER A 69 14.39 -13.02 -18.27
CA SER A 69 15.32 -11.95 -18.61
C SER A 69 16.25 -12.38 -19.75
N ASN A 70 16.88 -11.41 -20.37
CA ASN A 70 17.98 -11.56 -21.29
C ASN A 70 19.01 -10.45 -21.03
N ASP A 71 19.96 -10.23 -21.95
CA ASP A 71 21.00 -9.20 -21.79
C ASP A 71 20.46 -7.77 -21.59
N SER A 72 19.22 -7.49 -22.02
CA SER A 72 18.66 -6.14 -22.02
C SER A 72 17.53 -5.96 -20.99
N VAL A 73 16.64 -6.93 -20.84
CA VAL A 73 15.38 -6.76 -20.10
C VAL A 73 15.19 -7.79 -19.02
N ILE A 74 14.40 -7.42 -18.02
CA ILE A 74 13.80 -8.28 -17.00
C ILE A 74 12.28 -8.14 -17.12
N CYS A 75 11.56 -9.21 -17.25
CA CYS A 75 10.12 -9.19 -17.46
C CYS A 75 9.41 -10.23 -16.60
N VAL A 76 8.36 -9.79 -15.93
CA VAL A 76 7.37 -10.60 -15.24
C VAL A 76 6.02 -10.27 -15.88
N PRO A 77 5.63 -10.98 -16.96
CA PRO A 77 4.39 -10.67 -17.69
C PRO A 77 3.13 -10.83 -16.84
N SER A 78 3.13 -11.82 -15.96
CA SER A 78 2.07 -12.08 -15.00
C SER A 78 2.63 -12.93 -13.88
N LEU A 79 2.37 -12.51 -12.65
CA LEU A 79 2.61 -13.26 -11.42
C LEU A 79 1.32 -13.18 -10.62
N LYS A 80 0.67 -14.33 -10.41
CA LYS A 80 -0.58 -14.44 -9.65
C LYS A 80 -0.33 -15.15 -8.33
N LEU A 81 -0.70 -14.51 -7.24
CA LEU A 81 -0.63 -15.06 -5.89
C LEU A 81 -2.03 -15.12 -5.31
N ASN A 82 -2.41 -16.28 -4.82
CA ASN A 82 -3.66 -16.54 -4.13
C ASN A 82 -3.40 -17.01 -2.71
N THR A 83 -4.17 -16.50 -1.79
CA THR A 83 -4.38 -17.03 -0.45
C THR A 83 -5.82 -17.55 -0.35
N PRO A 84 -6.28 -18.10 0.77
CA PRO A 84 -7.70 -18.40 0.97
C PRO A 84 -8.62 -17.19 0.87
N HIS A 85 -8.10 -15.98 1.12
CA HIS A 85 -8.89 -14.75 1.25
C HIS A 85 -8.49 -13.63 0.29
N SER A 86 -7.36 -13.80 -0.43
CA SER A 86 -6.81 -12.73 -1.28
C SER A 86 -6.36 -13.24 -2.65
N GLU A 87 -6.38 -12.34 -3.62
CA GLU A 87 -5.86 -12.54 -4.97
C GLU A 87 -5.02 -11.32 -5.38
N ILE A 88 -3.78 -11.56 -5.80
CA ILE A 88 -2.85 -10.51 -6.24
C ILE A 88 -2.33 -10.87 -7.63
N ASP A 89 -2.45 -9.93 -8.57
CA ASP A 89 -1.89 -10.01 -9.92
C ASP A 89 -0.88 -8.88 -10.12
N LEU A 90 0.36 -9.26 -10.42
CA LEU A 90 1.48 -8.35 -10.65
C LEU A 90 2.05 -8.58 -12.04
N SER A 91 2.28 -7.50 -12.78
CA SER A 91 3.13 -7.52 -13.97
C SER A 91 4.19 -6.43 -13.88
N ALA A 92 5.39 -6.74 -14.38
CA ALA A 92 6.50 -5.79 -14.39
C ALA A 92 7.40 -6.03 -15.61
N HIS A 93 7.93 -4.95 -16.14
CA HIS A 93 8.93 -4.94 -17.20
C HIS A 93 9.95 -3.86 -16.90
N THR A 94 11.21 -4.20 -16.93
CA THR A 94 12.30 -3.24 -16.73
C THR A 94 13.53 -3.62 -17.58
N TYR A 95 14.48 -2.70 -17.64
CA TYR A 95 15.77 -2.89 -18.30
C TYR A 95 16.88 -3.11 -17.26
N TRP A 96 17.86 -3.93 -17.55
CA TRP A 96 19.06 -4.10 -16.70
C TRP A 96 19.79 -2.78 -16.47
N GLU A 97 19.68 -1.84 -17.41
CA GLU A 97 20.21 -0.51 -17.26
C GLU A 97 19.65 0.20 -16.02
N LEU A 98 18.34 0.11 -15.76
CA LEU A 98 17.71 0.69 -14.57
C LEU A 98 18.18 0.02 -13.28
N VAL A 99 18.44 -1.29 -13.29
CA VAL A 99 18.97 -2.01 -12.11
C VAL A 99 20.35 -1.53 -11.74
N ASN A 100 21.20 -1.24 -12.74
CA ASN A 100 22.56 -0.75 -12.54
C ASN A 100 22.62 0.75 -12.25
N ILE A 101 21.79 1.54 -12.94
CA ILE A 101 21.72 3.00 -12.83
C ILE A 101 20.24 3.40 -12.73
N PRO A 102 19.69 3.56 -11.51
CA PRO A 102 18.25 3.76 -11.30
C PRO A 102 17.66 5.02 -11.95
N THR A 103 18.48 5.93 -12.46
CA THR A 103 18.04 7.15 -13.16
C THR A 103 17.99 6.98 -14.69
N THR A 104 18.37 5.82 -15.21
CA THR A 104 18.35 5.46 -16.63
C THR A 104 17.45 4.24 -16.86
N GLY A 105 17.21 3.90 -18.13
CA GLY A 105 16.31 2.80 -18.45
C GLY A 105 14.85 3.14 -18.12
N ARG A 106 14.00 2.12 -18.04
CA ARG A 106 12.57 2.26 -17.78
C ARG A 106 12.02 1.07 -17.00
N LEU A 107 11.15 1.36 -16.03
CA LEU A 107 10.28 0.40 -15.34
C LEU A 107 8.84 0.66 -15.78
N SER A 108 8.10 -0.39 -16.08
CA SER A 108 6.64 -0.37 -16.13
C SER A 108 6.12 -1.48 -15.24
N ALA A 109 5.27 -1.14 -14.28
CA ALA A 109 4.70 -2.12 -13.35
C ALA A 109 3.20 -1.86 -13.15
N ARG A 110 2.44 -2.94 -12.97
CA ARG A 110 1.01 -2.91 -12.64
C ARG A 110 0.71 -3.91 -11.54
N LEU A 111 -0.13 -3.50 -10.62
CA LEU A 111 -0.62 -4.29 -9.49
C LEU A 111 -2.14 -4.24 -9.47
N ASN A 112 -2.78 -5.41 -9.39
CA ASN A 112 -4.18 -5.55 -9.02
C ASN A 112 -4.24 -6.50 -7.82
N ALA A 113 -4.90 -6.09 -6.74
CA ALA A 113 -5.01 -6.89 -5.54
C ALA A 113 -6.41 -6.80 -4.96
N TYR A 114 -6.93 -7.95 -4.54
CA TYR A 114 -8.12 -8.12 -3.71
C TYR A 114 -7.64 -8.78 -2.42
N ILE A 115 -7.68 -8.05 -1.31
CA ILE A 115 -7.10 -8.50 -0.04
C ILE A 115 -8.23 -8.67 0.97
N GLY A 116 -8.51 -9.91 1.37
CA GLY A 116 -9.53 -10.23 2.38
C GLY A 116 -9.16 -9.72 3.76
N LYS A 117 -10.19 -9.51 4.60
CA LYS A 117 -10.02 -9.05 5.99
C LYS A 117 -9.02 -9.91 6.76
N GLU A 118 -9.12 -11.22 6.62
CA GLU A 118 -8.31 -12.20 7.33
C GLU A 118 -6.81 -11.98 7.04
N ASP A 119 -6.46 -11.77 5.77
CA ASP A 119 -5.08 -11.50 5.39
C ASP A 119 -4.61 -10.11 5.83
N VAL A 120 -5.49 -9.09 5.80
CA VAL A 120 -5.18 -7.77 6.37
C VAL A 120 -4.85 -7.89 7.86
N MET A 121 -5.61 -8.70 8.60
CA MET A 121 -5.43 -8.86 10.05
C MET A 121 -4.12 -9.57 10.41
N LEU A 122 -3.55 -10.38 9.52
CA LEU A 122 -2.21 -10.97 9.74
C LEU A 122 -1.12 -9.89 9.86
N PHE A 123 -1.27 -8.79 9.13
CA PHE A 123 -0.34 -7.66 9.18
C PHE A 123 -0.73 -6.60 10.21
N ALA A 124 -1.86 -6.76 10.86
CA ALA A 124 -2.43 -5.87 11.87
C ALA A 124 -2.26 -6.41 13.30
N GLY A 125 -1.31 -7.31 13.55
CA GLY A 125 -1.14 -8.01 14.83
C GLY A 125 -1.01 -7.07 16.05
N GLY A 126 -0.35 -5.92 15.90
CA GLY A 126 -0.20 -4.92 16.96
C GLY A 126 -1.38 -3.96 17.15
N LEU A 127 -2.47 -4.09 16.37
CA LEU A 127 -3.64 -3.22 16.48
C LEU A 127 -4.65 -3.76 17.51
N PRO A 128 -5.47 -2.85 18.13
CA PRO A 128 -6.49 -3.25 19.11
C PRO A 128 -7.50 -4.25 18.53
N GLU A 129 -7.96 -5.19 19.33
CA GLU A 129 -9.00 -6.15 18.93
C GLU A 129 -10.29 -5.45 18.48
N SER A 130 -10.66 -4.35 19.15
CA SER A 130 -11.78 -3.52 18.74
C SER A 130 -11.71 -3.04 17.29
N PHE A 131 -10.49 -2.72 16.82
CA PHE A 131 -10.25 -2.38 15.41
C PHE A 131 -10.40 -3.61 14.50
N LYS A 132 -9.79 -4.74 14.87
CA LYS A 132 -9.86 -5.97 14.09
C LYS A 132 -11.31 -6.45 13.92
N GLU A 133 -12.13 -6.37 14.98
CA GLU A 133 -13.55 -6.70 14.95
C GLU A 133 -14.35 -5.73 14.06
N ALA A 134 -14.11 -4.42 14.22
CA ALA A 134 -14.84 -3.37 13.50
C ALA A 134 -14.45 -3.23 12.03
N TYR A 135 -13.28 -3.75 11.62
CA TYR A 135 -12.83 -3.67 10.22
C TYR A 135 -13.81 -4.35 9.27
N PRO A 136 -14.17 -3.71 8.13
CA PRO A 136 -15.14 -4.25 7.17
C PRO A 136 -14.76 -5.64 6.63
N PHE A 137 -15.77 -6.49 6.43
CA PHE A 137 -15.56 -7.82 5.82
C PHE A 137 -15.31 -7.79 4.31
N ARG A 138 -15.55 -6.65 3.66
CA ARG A 138 -15.32 -6.50 2.23
C ARG A 138 -13.82 -6.49 1.94
N PRO A 139 -13.39 -7.08 0.82
CA PRO A 139 -11.97 -7.06 0.46
C PRO A 139 -11.50 -5.65 0.15
N LEU A 140 -10.28 -5.34 0.57
CA LEU A 140 -9.55 -4.15 0.13
C LEU A 140 -9.10 -4.36 -1.32
N VAL A 141 -9.54 -3.49 -2.21
CA VAL A 141 -9.21 -3.56 -3.64
C VAL A 141 -8.17 -2.51 -3.97
N ILE A 142 -7.01 -2.94 -4.47
CA ILE A 142 -5.92 -2.04 -4.85
C ILE A 142 -5.64 -2.22 -6.35
N ARG A 143 -5.57 -1.12 -7.09
CA ARG A 143 -5.07 -1.07 -8.45
C ARG A 143 -4.06 0.04 -8.56
N ALA A 144 -2.87 -0.27 -9.04
CA ALA A 144 -1.80 0.69 -9.17
C ALA A 144 -0.97 0.42 -10.42
N GLY A 145 -0.38 1.48 -10.94
CA GLY A 145 0.57 1.39 -12.04
C GLY A 145 1.62 2.48 -11.97
N THR A 146 2.81 2.17 -12.42
CA THR A 146 3.90 3.13 -12.55
C THR A 146 4.68 2.89 -13.84
N ASP A 147 5.24 3.96 -14.36
CA ASP A 147 6.09 3.95 -15.55
C ASP A 147 7.19 5.01 -15.43
N GLY A 148 8.43 4.67 -15.78
CA GLY A 148 9.55 5.61 -15.73
C GLY A 148 10.78 5.05 -15.01
N ASN A 149 11.53 5.93 -14.37
CA ASN A 149 12.72 5.63 -13.56
C ASN A 149 12.87 6.66 -12.43
N LEU A 150 13.95 6.61 -11.65
CA LEU A 150 14.13 7.56 -10.55
C LEU A 150 14.46 9.00 -10.98
N LYS A 151 14.75 9.24 -12.28
CA LYS A 151 14.86 10.58 -12.84
C LYS A 151 13.49 11.16 -13.21
N GLU A 152 12.56 10.31 -13.70
CA GLU A 152 11.20 10.68 -14.05
C GLU A 152 10.29 9.48 -13.87
N MET A 153 9.41 9.52 -12.86
CA MET A 153 8.49 8.45 -12.49
C MET A 153 7.06 8.94 -12.60
N GLN A 154 6.33 8.41 -13.55
CA GLN A 154 4.89 8.62 -13.67
C GLN A 154 4.17 7.59 -12.80
N ILE A 155 3.50 8.03 -11.74
CA ILE A 155 2.53 7.23 -11.01
C ILE A 155 1.21 7.34 -11.77
N SER A 156 0.81 6.27 -12.44
CA SER A 156 -0.50 6.20 -13.11
C SER A 156 -1.61 6.30 -12.06
N ARG A 157 -2.85 6.52 -12.49
CA ARG A 157 -3.97 6.50 -11.55
C ARG A 157 -3.94 5.21 -10.73
N PHE A 158 -3.74 5.35 -9.42
CA PHE A 158 -3.94 4.26 -8.48
C PHE A 158 -5.28 4.41 -7.77
N THR A 159 -5.88 3.30 -7.37
CA THR A 159 -7.10 3.28 -6.59
C THR A 159 -6.95 2.32 -5.42
N VAL A 160 -7.47 2.72 -4.28
CA VAL A 160 -7.63 1.88 -3.09
C VAL A 160 -9.07 1.99 -2.65
N ASP A 161 -9.80 0.90 -2.70
CA ASP A 161 -11.23 0.84 -2.41
C ASP A 161 -11.49 -0.21 -1.32
N LEU A 162 -12.08 0.23 -0.23
CA LEU A 162 -12.67 -0.63 0.79
C LEU A 162 -14.18 -0.43 0.75
N PRO A 163 -14.93 -1.30 0.04
CA PRO A 163 -16.35 -1.10 -0.22
C PRO A 163 -17.17 -0.94 1.07
N GLY A 164 -17.95 0.12 1.14
CA GLY A 164 -18.72 0.48 2.32
C GLY A 164 -17.94 1.33 3.35
N ALA A 165 -16.64 1.56 3.13
CA ALA A 165 -15.81 2.40 3.99
C ALA A 165 -15.27 3.62 3.24
N PHE A 166 -14.45 3.42 2.21
CA PHE A 166 -13.90 4.51 1.43
C PHE A 166 -13.45 4.07 0.04
N ALA A 167 -13.35 5.04 -0.86
CA ALA A 167 -12.66 4.92 -2.15
C ALA A 167 -11.63 6.05 -2.27
N LEU A 168 -10.37 5.69 -2.47
CA LEU A 168 -9.24 6.59 -2.68
C LEU A 168 -8.71 6.43 -4.10
N GLU A 169 -8.47 7.52 -4.78
CA GLU A 169 -7.75 7.56 -6.04
C GLU A 169 -6.65 8.61 -6.03
N GLY A 170 -5.60 8.37 -6.77
CA GLY A 170 -4.52 9.33 -6.91
C GLY A 170 -3.60 9.02 -8.07
N GLY A 171 -2.63 9.91 -8.26
CA GLY A 171 -1.60 9.79 -9.27
C GLY A 171 -0.72 11.02 -9.30
N GLY A 172 0.36 10.97 -10.07
CA GLY A 172 1.26 12.10 -10.13
C GLY A 172 2.53 11.83 -10.91
N LEU A 173 3.37 12.84 -10.94
CA LEU A 173 4.70 12.79 -11.54
C LEU A 173 5.73 13.13 -10.47
N LEU A 174 6.79 12.35 -10.41
CA LEU A 174 7.93 12.57 -9.52
C LEU A 174 9.20 12.60 -10.37
N GLU A 175 10.08 13.55 -10.08
CA GLU A 175 11.33 13.74 -10.83
C GLU A 175 12.52 13.82 -9.89
N ASN A 176 13.69 13.38 -10.35
CA ASN A 176 14.97 13.44 -9.66
C ASN A 176 14.93 12.86 -8.23
N LEU A 177 14.29 11.70 -8.05
CA LEU A 177 14.02 11.11 -6.74
C LEU A 177 15.29 10.77 -5.93
N THR A 178 16.43 10.60 -6.59
CA THR A 178 17.71 10.30 -5.96
C THR A 178 18.42 11.52 -5.38
N ASP A 179 17.99 12.73 -5.73
CA ASP A 179 18.62 13.98 -5.28
C ASP A 179 17.63 14.82 -4.45
N SER A 180 17.88 14.89 -3.16
CA SER A 180 17.04 15.63 -2.22
C SER A 180 16.96 17.14 -2.45
N LEU A 181 17.91 17.72 -3.21
CA LEU A 181 17.95 19.15 -3.49
C LEU A 181 17.23 19.53 -4.80
N THR A 182 17.23 18.61 -5.78
CA THR A 182 16.64 18.89 -7.11
C THR A 182 15.38 18.09 -7.42
N ARG A 183 14.96 17.18 -6.53
CA ARG A 183 13.72 16.43 -6.72
C ARG A 183 12.52 17.36 -6.84
N THR A 184 11.63 17.03 -7.75
CA THR A 184 10.35 17.72 -7.91
C THR A 184 9.22 16.71 -8.06
N GLY A 185 8.00 17.18 -7.86
CA GLY A 185 6.84 16.32 -8.12
C GLY A 185 5.54 16.91 -7.67
N THR A 186 4.48 16.34 -8.21
CA THR A 186 3.12 16.63 -7.82
C THR A 186 2.34 15.34 -7.71
N ILE A 187 1.67 15.14 -6.57
CA ILE A 187 0.76 14.02 -6.32
C ILE A 187 -0.62 14.58 -5.99
N GLY A 188 -1.63 14.15 -6.74
CA GLY A 188 -3.03 14.45 -6.47
C GLY A 188 -3.72 13.25 -5.86
N LEU A 189 -4.58 13.48 -4.85
CA LEU A 189 -5.38 12.47 -4.16
C LEU A 189 -6.83 12.93 -4.11
N LYS A 190 -7.77 11.99 -4.26
CA LYS A 190 -9.19 12.18 -3.98
C LYS A 190 -9.68 10.99 -3.19
N MET A 191 -10.42 11.25 -2.12
CA MET A 191 -11.04 10.20 -1.32
C MET A 191 -12.51 10.54 -1.08
N THR A 192 -13.36 9.54 -1.22
CA THR A 192 -14.76 9.58 -0.77
C THR A 192 -14.92 8.56 0.33
N THR A 193 -15.60 8.95 1.40
CA THR A 193 -15.86 8.04 2.51
C THR A 193 -17.34 7.68 2.56
N GLN A 194 -17.63 6.50 3.09
CA GLN A 194 -18.99 6.05 3.41
C GLN A 194 -19.11 5.80 4.91
N ASN A 195 -18.26 4.97 5.49
CA ASN A 195 -18.22 4.71 6.92
C ASN A 195 -16.79 4.40 7.37
N LEU A 196 -16.17 5.33 8.09
CA LEU A 196 -14.83 5.20 8.64
C LEU A 196 -14.85 4.93 10.16
N ASN A 197 -16.00 4.66 10.77
CA ASN A 197 -16.10 4.53 12.23
C ASN A 197 -15.26 3.37 12.81
N PHE A 198 -14.89 2.37 12.00
CA PHE A 198 -13.94 1.34 12.43
C PHE A 198 -12.56 1.92 12.81
N LEU A 199 -12.18 3.09 12.27
CA LEU A 199 -10.92 3.76 12.63
C LEU A 199 -10.95 4.33 14.04
N THR A 200 -12.11 4.68 14.60
CA THR A 200 -12.21 5.17 15.98
C THR A 200 -11.80 4.11 16.99
N ALA A 201 -11.93 2.84 16.61
CA ALA A 201 -11.50 1.72 17.44
C ALA A 201 -9.96 1.60 17.60
N LEU A 202 -9.17 2.35 16.82
CA LEU A 202 -7.71 2.46 17.01
C LEU A 202 -7.34 3.14 18.33
N SER A 203 -8.22 3.95 18.90
CA SER A 203 -8.02 4.53 20.23
C SER A 203 -8.22 3.53 21.38
N GLY A 204 -8.63 2.30 21.08
CA GLY A 204 -9.01 1.28 22.07
C GLY A 204 -10.43 1.46 22.61
N GLU A 205 -11.16 2.49 22.18
CA GLU A 205 -12.56 2.69 22.51
C GLU A 205 -13.49 1.89 21.57
N ALA A 206 -14.69 1.56 22.05
CA ALA A 206 -15.68 0.90 21.21
C ALA A 206 -16.08 1.82 20.04
N PRO A 207 -16.31 1.29 18.82
CA PRO A 207 -16.91 2.06 17.74
C PRO A 207 -18.20 2.75 18.23
N ASN A 208 -18.39 4.03 17.88
CA ASN A 208 -19.46 4.91 18.37
C ASN A 208 -19.25 5.43 19.81
N GLY A 209 -18.02 5.58 20.24
CA GLY A 209 -17.62 6.29 21.46
C GLY A 209 -17.95 7.79 21.44
N THR A 210 -17.08 8.60 22.04
CA THR A 210 -17.22 10.07 22.07
C THR A 210 -16.98 10.69 20.69
N LEU A 211 -16.01 10.14 19.92
CA LEU A 211 -15.69 10.57 18.56
C LEU A 211 -16.36 9.68 17.54
N VAL A 212 -17.04 10.29 16.58
CA VAL A 212 -17.62 9.65 15.39
C VAL A 212 -17.02 10.27 14.15
N ILE A 213 -16.70 9.48 13.15
CA ILE A 213 -16.29 9.99 11.84
C ILE A 213 -17.54 10.06 10.97
N PRO A 214 -17.94 11.27 10.51
CA PRO A 214 -19.13 11.41 9.69
C PRO A 214 -19.06 10.60 8.40
N ASP A 215 -20.19 10.06 7.99
CA ASP A 215 -20.32 9.40 6.69
C ASP A 215 -20.27 10.42 5.55
N SER A 216 -19.92 9.95 4.35
CA SER A 216 -20.01 10.74 3.11
C SER A 216 -19.15 11.99 3.06
N MET A 217 -17.96 11.94 3.61
CA MET A 217 -16.96 13.00 3.44
C MET A 217 -16.27 12.86 2.08
N ASN A 218 -15.88 14.02 1.52
CA ASN A 218 -15.04 14.12 0.33
C ASN A 218 -13.76 14.85 0.68
N LEU A 219 -12.63 14.21 0.37
CA LEU A 219 -11.31 14.79 0.57
C LEU A 219 -10.60 14.91 -0.78
N VAL A 220 -10.05 16.10 -1.03
CA VAL A 220 -9.15 16.33 -2.17
C VAL A 220 -7.85 16.88 -1.60
N ALA A 221 -6.74 16.26 -1.99
CA ALA A 221 -5.43 16.69 -1.57
C ALA A 221 -4.48 16.82 -2.77
N LYS A 222 -3.57 17.78 -2.68
CA LYS A 222 -2.46 17.95 -3.61
C LYS A 222 -1.19 18.15 -2.81
N VAL A 223 -0.14 17.39 -3.17
CA VAL A 223 1.19 17.53 -2.60
C VAL A 223 2.14 17.97 -3.71
N ASP A 224 2.79 19.10 -3.54
CA ASP A 224 3.84 19.61 -4.41
C ASP A 224 5.19 19.49 -3.69
N ILE A 225 6.19 18.94 -4.38
CA ILE A 225 7.55 18.70 -3.87
C ILE A 225 8.51 19.55 -4.70
N LYS A 226 9.40 20.27 -4.01
CA LYS A 226 10.48 21.05 -4.64
C LYS A 226 11.73 21.02 -3.78
N GLY A 227 12.69 20.18 -4.13
CA GLY A 227 13.87 19.92 -3.31
C GLY A 227 13.47 19.45 -1.91
N PRO A 228 13.95 20.13 -0.85
CA PRO A 228 13.58 19.80 0.52
C PRO A 228 12.18 20.32 0.93
N GLU A 229 11.53 21.11 0.09
CA GLU A 229 10.21 21.70 0.39
C GLU A 229 9.07 20.80 -0.05
N TYR A 230 8.13 20.56 0.85
CA TYR A 230 6.86 19.86 0.62
C TYR A 230 5.72 20.81 0.95
N LYS A 231 4.79 20.97 0.03
CA LYS A 231 3.56 21.74 0.24
C LYS A 231 2.37 20.84 0.03
N ALA A 232 1.48 20.77 1.01
CA ALA A 232 0.26 20.01 0.93
C ALA A 232 -0.94 20.95 1.07
N ASN A 233 -1.87 20.83 0.14
CA ASN A 233 -3.17 21.50 0.19
C ASN A 233 -4.21 20.37 0.30
N LEU A 234 -5.01 20.40 1.34
CA LEU A 234 -6.06 19.43 1.59
C LEU A 234 -7.38 20.17 1.81
N ARG A 235 -8.42 19.72 1.13
CA ARG A 235 -9.79 20.16 1.33
C ARG A 235 -10.68 18.97 1.66
N LEU A 236 -11.27 19.02 2.84
CA LEU A 236 -12.30 18.08 3.28
C LEU A 236 -13.66 18.78 3.23
N LYS A 237 -14.67 18.08 2.72
CA LYS A 237 -16.07 18.52 2.75
C LYS A 237 -16.91 17.47 3.46
N GLU A 238 -17.79 17.94 4.34
CA GLU A 238 -18.82 17.17 5.03
C GLU A 238 -20.12 17.96 5.02
N GLY A 239 -21.15 17.43 4.34
CA GLY A 239 -22.40 18.16 4.14
C GLY A 239 -22.21 19.53 3.52
N GLN A 240 -22.58 20.58 4.24
CA GLN A 240 -22.39 21.98 3.88
C GLN A 240 -21.09 22.56 4.46
N GLY A 241 -20.38 21.80 5.29
CA GLY A 241 -19.16 22.21 5.94
C GLY A 241 -17.89 21.90 5.11
N ALA A 242 -16.85 22.66 5.35
CA ALA A 242 -15.55 22.44 4.75
C ALA A 242 -14.41 22.73 5.73
N MET A 243 -13.30 22.02 5.52
CA MET A 243 -12.02 22.28 6.19
C MET A 243 -10.92 22.33 5.14
N ASP A 244 -10.21 23.44 5.10
CA ASP A 244 -9.04 23.61 4.25
C ASP A 244 -7.77 23.61 5.12
N VAL A 245 -6.82 22.75 4.77
CA VAL A 245 -5.50 22.69 5.40
C VAL A 245 -4.44 23.00 4.37
N ASN A 246 -3.59 23.97 4.67
CA ASN A 246 -2.39 24.25 3.88
C ASN A 246 -1.17 24.00 4.78
N ALA A 247 -0.38 23.02 4.44
CA ALA A 247 0.81 22.65 5.19
C ALA A 247 2.06 22.80 4.33
N ALA A 248 3.15 23.19 4.95
CA ALA A 248 4.46 23.24 4.36
C ALA A 248 5.48 22.63 5.33
N LEU A 249 6.41 21.85 4.79
CA LEU A 249 7.51 21.24 5.51
C LEU A 249 8.79 21.46 4.71
N ASN A 250 9.85 21.92 5.36
CA ASN A 250 11.20 21.90 4.79
C ASN A 250 12.05 20.89 5.56
N THR A 251 12.42 19.81 4.90
CA THR A 251 13.15 18.69 5.51
C THR A 251 14.63 18.99 5.77
N ALA A 252 15.20 20.04 5.16
CA ALA A 252 16.57 20.46 5.41
C ALA A 252 16.71 21.35 6.65
N THR A 253 15.67 22.14 6.97
CA THR A 253 15.66 23.03 8.12
C THR A 253 14.76 22.54 9.25
N GLU A 254 14.02 21.43 9.04
CA GLU A 254 13.03 20.86 9.96
C GLU A 254 11.90 21.84 10.33
N VAL A 255 11.72 22.89 9.52
CA VAL A 255 10.67 23.90 9.73
C VAL A 255 9.36 23.39 9.10
N TYR A 256 8.29 23.43 9.87
CA TYR A 256 6.94 23.15 9.41
C TYR A 256 6.00 24.33 9.67
N LYS A 257 5.01 24.48 8.82
CA LYS A 257 3.93 25.45 8.95
C LYS A 257 2.62 24.78 8.54
N ALA A 258 1.55 25.05 9.26
CA ALA A 258 0.22 24.61 8.87
C ALA A 258 -0.79 25.72 9.16
N ASP A 259 -1.64 25.99 8.19
CA ASP A 259 -2.77 26.91 8.30
C ASP A 259 -4.06 26.07 8.13
N LEU A 260 -4.97 26.18 9.09
CA LEU A 260 -6.26 25.51 9.10
C LEU A 260 -7.37 26.55 9.00
N LYS A 261 -8.28 26.36 8.03
CA LYS A 261 -9.51 27.14 7.91
C LYS A 261 -10.70 26.19 7.98
N ILE A 262 -11.61 26.47 8.87
CA ILE A 262 -12.87 25.73 9.02
C ILE A 262 -14.02 26.67 8.63
N ASP A 263 -14.93 26.17 7.81
CA ASP A 263 -16.10 26.90 7.34
C ASP A 263 -17.33 25.99 7.50
N ASN A 264 -18.29 26.43 8.33
CA ASN A 264 -19.58 25.79 8.58
C ASN A 264 -19.53 24.27 8.84
N LEU A 265 -18.43 23.75 9.44
CA LEU A 265 -18.31 22.35 9.81
C LEU A 265 -19.21 22.06 11.03
N GLN A 266 -20.05 21.06 10.93
CA GLN A 266 -20.96 20.70 12.00
C GLN A 266 -20.27 19.82 13.03
N LEU A 267 -19.71 20.41 14.10
CA LEU A 267 -18.96 19.68 15.14
C LEU A 267 -19.76 18.58 15.81
N HIS A 268 -21.08 18.72 15.94
CA HIS A 268 -21.94 17.66 16.50
C HIS A 268 -21.95 16.38 15.65
N SER A 269 -21.62 16.44 14.36
CA SER A 269 -21.46 15.25 13.51
C SER A 269 -20.24 14.42 13.92
N PHE A 270 -19.23 15.04 14.54
CA PHE A 270 -18.01 14.41 15.02
C PHE A 270 -18.08 14.07 16.52
N LEU A 271 -18.82 14.86 17.31
CA LEU A 271 -18.94 14.77 18.76
C LEU A 271 -20.43 14.71 19.16
N PRO A 272 -21.16 13.64 18.83
CA PRO A 272 -22.62 13.60 19.01
C PRO A 272 -23.06 13.55 20.48
N LYS A 273 -22.14 13.20 21.41
CA LYS A 273 -22.43 13.14 22.86
C LYS A 273 -22.14 14.43 23.61
N ASP A 274 -21.39 15.34 23.01
CA ASP A 274 -21.11 16.65 23.59
C ASP A 274 -22.15 17.63 23.11
N SER A 275 -23.20 17.83 23.91
CA SER A 275 -24.12 18.95 23.73
C SER A 275 -23.41 20.23 24.14
N ILE A 276 -22.89 20.99 23.18
CA ILE A 276 -22.49 22.39 23.32
C ILE A 276 -23.71 23.25 23.13
#